data_1c63adc29f364c6183042c186654d6b4
#
_entry.id   1c63adc29f364c6183042c186654d6b4
#
_cell.length_a   1.000
_cell.length_b   1.000
_cell.length_c   1.000
_cell.angle_alpha   90.00
_cell.angle_beta   90.00
_cell.angle_gamma   90.00
#
_symmetry.space_group_name_H-M   'P 1'
#
loop_
_entity.id
_entity.type
_entity.pdbx_description
1 polymer ?
#
loop_
_entity_poly.entity_id
_entity_poly.type
_entity_poly.pdbx_seq_one_letter_code
_entity_poly.pdbx_strand_id
1 'polypeptide(L)'
;MPVIEIRALPQAAGVNVGNVLAAVTQEVAALLGEEPHGTWATWDEIEPGRYSEGGEAPTVQPFATHPPLVRIAGGSGKTPELVERILETVAATLAHELGIEPGNVFARYEQLEPGRLFSGGEVWPRS
;
A
#
# COMPACT_ATOMS: atom_id res chain seq x y z
N MET A 1 -4.78 11.45 6.06
CA MET A 1 -4.00 10.47 6.84
C MET A 1 -4.25 9.07 6.31
N PRO A 2 -3.55 8.64 5.27
CA PRO A 2 -3.74 7.30 4.74
C PRO A 2 -2.96 6.25 5.53
N VAL A 3 -3.55 5.07 5.61
CA VAL A 3 -2.90 3.89 6.17
C VAL A 3 -2.79 2.86 5.06
N ILE A 4 -1.58 2.42 4.78
CA ILE A 4 -1.27 1.51 3.67
C ILE A 4 -0.80 0.19 4.25
N GLU A 5 -1.56 -0.87 3.97
CA GLU A 5 -1.23 -2.20 4.46
C GLU A 5 -0.85 -3.07 3.25
N ILE A 6 0.35 -3.63 3.28
CA ILE A 6 0.89 -4.42 2.17
C ILE A 6 1.10 -5.85 2.65
N ARG A 7 0.56 -6.81 1.90
CA ARG A 7 0.79 -8.24 2.11
C ARG A 7 1.43 -8.79 0.85
N ALA A 8 2.57 -9.45 1.01
CA ALA A 8 3.31 -9.94 -0.16
C ALA A 8 4.13 -11.17 0.21
N LEU A 9 4.44 -11.97 -0.81
CA LEU A 9 5.36 -13.10 -0.68
C LEU A 9 6.76 -12.60 -0.29
N PRO A 10 7.64 -13.47 0.19
CA PRO A 10 9.03 -13.10 0.39
C PRO A 10 9.61 -12.51 -0.88
N GLN A 11 10.39 -11.45 -0.72
CA GLN A 11 10.99 -10.73 -1.84
C GLN A 11 12.36 -11.27 -2.17
N ALA A 12 12.85 -10.96 -3.36
CA ALA A 12 14.18 -11.33 -3.78
C ALA A 12 15.24 -10.75 -2.85
N ALA A 13 16.40 -11.40 -2.80
CA ALA A 13 17.53 -10.90 -2.02
C ALA A 13 17.89 -9.47 -2.45
N GLY A 14 18.20 -8.62 -1.48
CA GLY A 14 18.57 -7.23 -1.73
C GLY A 14 17.40 -6.25 -1.59
N VAL A 15 16.17 -6.73 -1.50
CA VAL A 15 15.04 -5.83 -1.21
C VAL A 15 14.98 -5.56 0.28
N ASN A 16 15.04 -4.29 0.64
CA ASN A 16 14.91 -3.86 2.02
C ASN A 16 13.50 -3.33 2.24
N VAL A 17 12.69 -4.07 2.98
CA VAL A 17 11.29 -3.73 3.21
C VAL A 17 11.13 -2.36 3.87
N GLY A 18 11.99 -2.02 4.82
CA GLY A 18 11.93 -0.70 5.46
C GLY A 18 12.09 0.45 4.44
N ASN A 19 13.00 0.28 3.48
CA ASN A 19 13.19 1.27 2.42
C ASN A 19 11.99 1.33 1.49
N VAL A 20 11.37 0.19 1.21
CA VAL A 20 10.15 0.14 0.38
C VAL A 20 9.04 0.94 1.06
N LEU A 21 8.81 0.69 2.35
CA LEU A 21 7.78 1.40 3.11
C LEU A 21 8.05 2.90 3.18
N ALA A 22 9.31 3.27 3.37
CA ALA A 22 9.69 4.68 3.39
C ALA A 22 9.39 5.36 2.04
N ALA A 23 9.72 4.71 0.93
CA ALA A 23 9.45 5.26 -0.40
C ALA A 23 7.95 5.44 -0.62
N VAL A 24 7.14 4.44 -0.28
CA VAL A 24 5.68 4.51 -0.45
C VAL A 24 5.08 5.63 0.38
N THR A 25 5.44 5.74 1.66
CA THR A 25 4.89 6.79 2.52
C THR A 25 5.31 8.18 2.07
N GLN A 26 6.55 8.35 1.64
CA GLN A 26 7.06 9.63 1.16
C GLN A 26 6.36 10.08 -0.12
N GLU A 27 6.16 9.16 -1.07
CA GLU A 27 5.51 9.49 -2.34
C GLU A 27 4.03 9.85 -2.15
N VAL A 28 3.33 9.13 -1.28
CA VAL A 28 1.92 9.44 -1.00
C VAL A 28 1.81 10.76 -0.26
N ALA A 29 2.65 11.02 0.72
CA ALA A 29 2.67 12.29 1.45
C ALA A 29 2.94 13.46 0.48
N ALA A 30 3.89 13.30 -0.42
CA ALA A 30 4.20 14.33 -1.42
C ALA A 30 3.01 14.59 -2.34
N LEU A 31 2.33 13.54 -2.80
CA LEU A 31 1.13 13.68 -3.63
C LEU A 31 0.05 14.47 -2.90
N LEU A 32 -0.12 14.22 -1.60
CA LEU A 32 -1.16 14.87 -0.81
C LEU A 32 -0.74 16.24 -0.26
N GLY A 33 0.52 16.61 -0.42
CA GLY A 33 1.04 17.86 0.15
C GLY A 33 1.05 17.85 1.67
N GLU A 34 1.28 16.68 2.27
CA GLU A 34 1.24 16.48 3.71
C GLU A 34 2.61 16.07 4.26
N GLU A 35 2.77 16.19 5.56
CA GLU A 35 3.96 15.70 6.23
C GLU A 35 4.01 14.17 6.18
N PRO A 36 5.19 13.57 6.01
CA PRO A 36 5.31 12.10 5.93
C PRO A 36 4.77 11.37 7.17
N HIS A 37 4.82 11.97 8.36
CA HIS A 37 4.30 11.32 9.56
C HIS A 37 2.79 11.04 9.51
N GLY A 38 2.06 11.68 8.63
CA GLY A 38 0.62 11.47 8.47
C GLY A 38 0.28 10.28 7.58
N THR A 39 1.27 9.62 7.01
CA THR A 39 1.08 8.46 6.15
C THR A 39 1.77 7.26 6.79
N TRP A 40 1.03 6.19 7.00
CA TRP A 40 1.54 4.99 7.64
C TRP A 40 1.50 3.82 6.68
N ALA A 41 2.53 2.99 6.73
CA ALA A 41 2.58 1.79 5.89
C ALA A 41 3.12 0.63 6.71
N THR A 42 2.49 -0.53 6.55
CA THR A 42 2.90 -1.76 7.20
C THR A 42 3.11 -2.85 6.17
N TRP A 43 3.87 -3.87 6.54
CA TRP A 43 4.19 -4.99 5.68
C TRP A 43 3.98 -6.30 6.41
N ASP A 44 3.14 -7.17 5.81
CA ASP A 44 2.95 -8.53 6.28
C ASP A 44 3.48 -9.46 5.20
N GLU A 45 4.48 -10.27 5.55
CA GLU A 45 4.99 -11.27 4.62
C GLU A 45 4.06 -12.47 4.61
N ILE A 46 3.63 -12.86 3.42
CA ILE A 46 2.80 -14.05 3.23
C ILE A 46 3.74 -15.26 3.21
N GLU A 47 3.48 -16.21 4.10
CA GLU A 47 4.30 -17.41 4.19
C GLU A 47 4.22 -18.23 2.91
N PRO A 48 5.36 -18.77 2.41
CA PRO A 48 5.36 -19.62 1.22
C PRO A 48 4.33 -20.73 1.31
N GLY A 49 3.65 -20.97 0.19
CA GLY A 49 2.58 -21.98 0.12
C GLY A 49 1.22 -21.45 0.52
N ARG A 50 1.11 -20.18 0.89
CA ARG A 50 -0.16 -19.59 1.36
C ARG A 50 -0.73 -18.52 0.44
N TYR A 51 -0.22 -18.42 -0.78
CA TYR A 51 -0.71 -17.49 -1.77
C TYR A 51 -0.80 -18.20 -3.12
N SER A 52 -2.01 -18.55 -3.51
CA SER A 52 -2.25 -19.25 -4.77
C SER A 52 -2.83 -18.29 -5.81
N GLU A 53 -2.28 -18.35 -7.00
CA GLU A 53 -2.86 -17.73 -8.18
C GLU A 53 -2.93 -18.82 -9.25
N GLY A 54 -4.16 -19.18 -9.65
CA GLY A 54 -4.37 -20.22 -10.66
C GLY A 54 -3.81 -21.59 -10.26
N GLY A 55 -3.75 -21.87 -8.97
CA GLY A 55 -3.24 -23.15 -8.47
C GLY A 55 -1.73 -23.17 -8.21
N GLU A 56 -1.03 -22.08 -8.51
CA GLU A 56 0.41 -21.98 -8.25
C GLU A 56 0.67 -21.21 -6.97
N ALA A 57 1.60 -21.70 -6.15
CA ALA A 57 1.96 -21.10 -4.88
C ALA A 57 3.48 -20.99 -4.75
N PRO A 58 4.10 -20.00 -5.40
CA PRO A 58 5.54 -19.83 -5.35
C PRO A 58 6.06 -19.44 -3.97
N THR A 59 7.35 -19.62 -3.77
CA THR A 59 8.00 -19.31 -2.48
C THR A 59 8.57 -17.91 -2.42
N VAL A 60 8.73 -17.26 -3.59
CA VAL A 60 9.30 -15.93 -3.70
C VAL A 60 8.47 -15.13 -4.71
N GLN A 61 8.44 -13.82 -4.54
CA GLN A 61 7.69 -12.91 -5.38
C GLN A 61 8.03 -13.06 -6.87
N PRO A 62 7.06 -13.50 -7.71
CA PRO A 62 7.27 -13.53 -9.15
C PRO A 62 7.23 -12.11 -9.74
N PHE A 63 7.89 -11.96 -10.91
CA PHE A 63 7.93 -10.67 -11.59
C PHE A 63 6.55 -10.21 -12.10
N ALA A 64 5.77 -11.13 -12.65
CA ALA A 64 4.54 -10.79 -13.37
C ALA A 64 3.26 -11.42 -12.82
N THR A 65 3.35 -12.16 -11.72
CA THR A 65 2.20 -12.81 -11.10
C THR A 65 2.24 -12.65 -9.59
N HIS A 66 1.19 -13.10 -8.90
CA HIS A 66 1.09 -13.03 -7.44
C HIS A 66 1.38 -11.62 -6.94
N PRO A 67 0.60 -10.62 -7.39
CA PRO A 67 0.86 -9.24 -7.02
C PRO A 67 0.82 -9.05 -5.50
N PRO A 68 1.66 -8.14 -4.96
CA PRO A 68 1.45 -7.68 -3.60
C PRO A 68 0.02 -7.16 -3.44
N LEU A 69 -0.60 -7.49 -2.32
CA LEU A 69 -1.98 -7.12 -2.02
C LEU A 69 -1.96 -5.91 -1.10
N VAL A 70 -2.45 -4.80 -1.62
CA VAL A 70 -2.37 -3.51 -0.93
C VAL A 70 -3.76 -3.01 -0.59
N ARG A 71 -3.93 -2.60 0.65
CA ARG A 71 -5.14 -2.00 1.16
C ARG A 71 -4.80 -0.60 1.65
N ILE A 72 -5.47 0.40 1.09
CA ILE A 72 -5.25 1.79 1.45
C ILE A 72 -6.53 2.31 2.09
N ALA A 73 -6.42 2.78 3.33
CA ALA A 73 -7.54 3.40 4.02
C ALA A 73 -7.25 4.88 4.22
N GLY A 74 -8.23 5.72 3.93
CA GLY A 74 -8.07 7.16 4.09
C GLY A 74 -9.38 7.84 4.39
N GLY A 75 -9.30 9.11 4.76
CA GLY A 75 -10.46 9.91 5.12
C GLY A 75 -11.39 10.14 3.94
N SER A 76 -12.63 10.51 4.26
CA SER A 76 -13.63 10.85 3.26
C SER A 76 -13.35 12.23 2.66
N GLY A 77 -14.06 12.54 1.58
CA GLY A 77 -13.98 13.86 0.94
C GLY A 77 -12.95 14.00 -0.16
N LYS A 78 -12.23 12.92 -0.49
CA LYS A 78 -11.32 12.96 -1.62
C LYS A 78 -12.10 12.73 -2.91
N THR A 79 -11.70 13.44 -3.96
CA THR A 79 -12.33 13.25 -5.27
C THR A 79 -11.95 11.89 -5.86
N PRO A 80 -12.77 11.32 -6.74
CA PRO A 80 -12.39 10.08 -7.43
C PRO A 80 -11.04 10.17 -8.13
N GLU A 81 -10.73 11.33 -8.71
CA GLU A 81 -9.45 11.57 -9.39
C GLU A 81 -8.26 11.50 -8.43
N LEU A 82 -8.42 12.05 -7.24
CA LEU A 82 -7.36 11.99 -6.24
C LEU A 82 -7.17 10.56 -5.72
N VAL A 83 -8.26 9.84 -5.48
CA VAL A 83 -8.19 8.43 -5.07
C VAL A 83 -7.46 7.61 -6.13
N GLU A 84 -7.77 7.83 -7.39
CA GLU A 84 -7.09 7.15 -8.51
C GLU A 84 -5.59 7.45 -8.50
N ARG A 85 -5.21 8.69 -8.27
CA ARG A 85 -3.79 9.07 -8.20
C ARG A 85 -3.08 8.46 -7.01
N ILE A 86 -3.76 8.31 -5.88
CA ILE A 86 -3.19 7.62 -4.71
C ILE A 86 -2.92 6.16 -5.06
N LEU A 87 -3.89 5.48 -5.67
CA LEU A 87 -3.73 4.10 -6.09
C LEU A 87 -2.58 3.92 -7.07
N GLU A 88 -2.51 4.79 -8.08
CA GLU A 88 -1.45 4.74 -9.08
C GLU A 88 -0.07 5.02 -8.47
N THR A 89 0.01 5.98 -7.56
CA THR A 89 1.27 6.34 -6.91
C THR A 89 1.79 5.18 -6.05
N VAL A 90 0.92 4.57 -5.26
CA VAL A 90 1.30 3.42 -4.43
C VAL A 90 1.74 2.26 -5.31
N ALA A 91 0.96 1.94 -6.34
CA ALA A 91 1.27 0.82 -7.23
C ALA A 91 2.60 1.03 -7.97
N ALA A 92 2.82 2.21 -8.52
CA ALA A 92 4.05 2.52 -9.26
C ALA A 92 5.28 2.50 -8.36
N THR A 93 5.18 3.11 -7.17
CA THR A 93 6.29 3.16 -6.23
C THR A 93 6.64 1.75 -5.75
N LEU A 94 5.62 0.99 -5.38
CA LEU A 94 5.83 -0.36 -4.89
C LEU A 94 6.47 -1.26 -5.94
N ALA A 95 5.95 -1.24 -7.17
CA ALA A 95 6.51 -2.04 -8.25
C ALA A 95 7.96 -1.67 -8.55
N HIS A 96 8.27 -0.39 -8.55
CA HIS A 96 9.63 0.09 -8.77
C HIS A 96 10.58 -0.39 -7.67
N GLU A 97 10.18 -0.25 -6.41
CA GLU A 97 11.01 -0.63 -5.27
C GLU A 97 11.21 -2.14 -5.17
N LEU A 98 10.22 -2.92 -5.57
CA LEU A 98 10.31 -4.38 -5.55
C LEU A 98 10.96 -4.96 -6.80
N GLY A 99 11.13 -4.17 -7.84
CA GLY A 99 11.68 -4.66 -9.12
C GLY A 99 10.75 -5.61 -9.84
N ILE A 100 9.44 -5.41 -9.73
CA ILE A 100 8.44 -6.24 -10.40
C ILE A 100 7.76 -5.44 -11.52
N GLU A 101 7.00 -6.15 -12.36
CA GLU A 101 6.27 -5.51 -13.44
C GLU A 101 5.32 -4.44 -12.92
N PRO A 102 5.27 -3.25 -13.54
CA PRO A 102 4.43 -2.14 -13.03
C PRO A 102 2.96 -2.49 -12.84
N GLY A 103 2.40 -3.38 -13.66
CA GLY A 103 1.03 -3.83 -13.52
C GLY A 103 0.82 -4.91 -12.47
N ASN A 104 1.89 -5.44 -11.89
CA ASN A 104 1.80 -6.56 -10.95
C ASN A 104 1.64 -6.09 -9.51
N VAL A 105 0.66 -5.23 -9.27
CA VAL A 105 0.27 -4.78 -7.94
C VAL A 105 -1.25 -4.76 -7.89
N PHE A 106 -1.82 -5.28 -6.82
CA PHE A 106 -3.25 -5.15 -6.57
C PHE A 106 -3.44 -4.17 -5.42
N ALA A 107 -4.12 -3.07 -5.65
CA ALA A 107 -4.35 -2.07 -4.62
C ALA A 107 -5.82 -1.64 -4.63
N ARG A 108 -6.38 -1.47 -3.42
CA ARG A 108 -7.74 -0.95 -3.27
C ARG A 108 -7.77 0.15 -2.23
N TYR A 109 -8.71 1.07 -2.39
CA TYR A 109 -8.89 2.20 -1.49
C TYR A 109 -10.18 2.03 -0.70
N GLU A 110 -10.09 2.17 0.62
CA GLU A 110 -11.25 2.18 1.51
C GLU A 110 -11.42 3.56 2.09
N GLN A 111 -12.58 4.14 1.88
CA GLN A 111 -12.92 5.42 2.49
C GLN A 111 -13.39 5.19 3.93
N LEU A 112 -12.76 5.90 4.85
CA LEU A 112 -13.14 5.88 6.25
C LEU A 112 -14.18 6.97 6.49
N GLU A 113 -15.34 6.57 6.98
CA GLU A 113 -16.43 7.50 7.21
C GLU A 113 -16.14 8.38 8.44
N PRO A 114 -16.66 9.62 8.44
CA PRO A 114 -16.53 10.50 9.60
C PRO A 114 -17.02 9.82 10.89
N GLY A 115 -16.26 10.00 11.96
CA GLY A 115 -16.61 9.42 13.26
C GLY A 115 -16.21 7.96 13.42
N ARG A 116 -15.49 7.38 12.45
CA ARG A 116 -15.11 5.96 12.48
C ARG A 116 -13.61 5.75 12.63
N LEU A 117 -12.87 6.83 12.89
CA LEU A 117 -11.41 6.78 12.99
C LEU A 117 -10.97 7.56 14.22
N PHE A 118 -10.13 6.95 15.04
CA PHE A 118 -9.47 7.62 16.16
C PHE A 118 -7.98 7.74 15.86
N SER A 119 -7.48 8.95 15.92
CA SER A 119 -6.06 9.20 15.69
C SER A 119 -5.67 10.54 16.30
N GLY A 120 -4.43 10.66 16.77
CA GLY A 120 -3.95 11.90 17.35
C GLY A 120 -4.71 12.32 18.60
N GLY A 121 -5.29 11.39 19.33
CA GLY A 121 -5.98 11.65 20.58
C GLY A 121 -7.46 12.00 20.42
N GLU A 122 -8.01 11.92 19.22
CA GLU A 122 -9.42 12.27 18.99
C GLU A 122 -10.05 11.49 17.86
N VAL A 123 -11.37 11.49 17.81
CA VAL A 123 -12.13 10.87 16.72
C VAL A 123 -12.09 11.78 15.50
N TRP A 124 -11.83 11.21 14.34
CA TRP A 124 -11.58 11.90 13.08
C TRP A 124 -12.49 11.43 11.96
N PRO A 125 -12.82 12.29 11.00
CA PRO A 125 -12.78 13.74 11.15
C PRO A 125 -13.90 14.19 12.07
N ARG A 126 -13.70 15.32 12.70
CA ARG A 126 -14.78 15.92 13.48
C ARG A 126 -15.80 16.51 12.54
N SER A 127 -17.03 16.18 12.79
CA SER A 127 -18.13 16.78 12.03
C SER A 127 -18.43 18.18 12.55
#